data_6d87526035e2cee7d851b04e2c5a2069
#
_entry.id   6d87526035e2cee7d851b04e2c5a2069
#
_cell.length_a   1.000
_cell.length_b   1.000
_cell.length_c   1.000
_cell.angle_alpha   90.00
_cell.angle_beta   90.00
_cell.angle_gamma   90.00
#
_symmetry.space_group_name_H-M   'P 1'
#
loop_
_entity.id
_entity.type
_entity.pdbx_description
1 polymer ?
#
loop_
_entity_poly.entity_id
_entity_poly.type
_entity_poly.pdbx_seq_one_letter_code
_entity_poly.pdbx_strand_id
1 'polypeptide(L)'
;MVQLAGELFAQKGYRATTVREIADAAGILSGSLYHHFDSKESIGDEILSGFINDVLADYRAAVASGGSPRDVLEQIVRSTSQTLARHRPALAMLQNDWSYFSGQPRFGYLRKAVGEIERTWVTQLERGKREGTFRADLDARLTYRLLRDVLWIPSQWRLAEGYSTEQVAGALLRLLFDGITA
;
A
#
# COMPACT_ATOMS: atom_id res chain seq x y z
N MET A 1 -3.86 18.16 10.18
CA MET A 1 -4.56 18.63 8.94
C MET A 1 -4.51 17.56 7.84
N VAL A 2 -3.36 17.11 7.37
CA VAL A 2 -3.22 16.07 6.33
C VAL A 2 -3.95 14.78 6.71
N GLN A 3 -3.81 14.30 7.94
CA GLN A 3 -4.53 13.13 8.44
C GLN A 3 -6.05 13.30 8.35
N LEU A 4 -6.58 14.45 8.81
CA LEU A 4 -8.01 14.76 8.77
C LEU A 4 -8.53 14.80 7.32
N ALA A 5 -7.77 15.42 6.41
CA ALA A 5 -8.10 15.42 5.00
C ALA A 5 -8.15 14.00 4.42
N GLY A 6 -7.18 13.16 4.79
CA GLY A 6 -7.16 11.76 4.40
C GLY A 6 -8.38 10.99 4.88
N GLU A 7 -8.80 11.20 6.12
CA GLU A 7 -10.01 10.58 6.69
C GLU A 7 -11.28 11.00 5.92
N LEU A 8 -11.40 12.29 5.58
CA LEU A 8 -12.51 12.79 4.78
C LEU A 8 -12.51 12.20 3.36
N PHE A 9 -11.33 12.13 2.72
CA PHE A 9 -11.19 11.50 1.41
C PHE A 9 -11.55 10.02 1.44
N ALA A 10 -11.16 9.31 2.50
CA ALA A 10 -11.49 7.89 2.65
C ALA A 10 -12.99 7.65 2.87
N GLN A 11 -13.67 8.53 3.61
CA GLN A 11 -15.10 8.39 3.95
C GLN A 11 -16.02 8.82 2.82
N LYS A 12 -15.77 10.00 2.22
CA LYS A 12 -16.63 10.62 1.22
C LYS A 12 -16.21 10.35 -0.23
N GLY A 13 -14.97 9.87 -0.41
CA GLY A 13 -14.31 9.80 -1.71
C GLY A 13 -13.51 11.08 -2.01
N TYR A 14 -12.36 10.93 -2.65
CA TYR A 14 -11.48 12.04 -2.99
C TYR A 14 -12.19 13.10 -3.87
N ARG A 15 -12.88 12.66 -4.92
CA ARG A 15 -13.52 13.56 -5.88
C ARG A 15 -14.66 14.34 -5.27
N ALA A 16 -15.44 13.75 -4.38
CA ALA A 16 -16.61 14.35 -3.73
C ALA A 16 -16.24 15.33 -2.61
N THR A 17 -15.04 15.23 -2.03
CA THR A 17 -14.60 16.11 -0.94
C THR A 17 -14.08 17.43 -1.48
N THR A 18 -14.46 18.55 -0.86
CA THR A 18 -14.01 19.90 -1.18
C THR A 18 -12.96 20.41 -0.19
N VAL A 19 -12.14 21.38 -0.63
CA VAL A 19 -11.17 22.06 0.26
C VAL A 19 -11.87 22.78 1.40
N ARG A 20 -13.08 23.30 1.15
CA ARG A 20 -13.89 23.97 2.17
C ARG A 20 -14.30 23.00 3.29
N GLU A 21 -14.78 21.80 2.94
CA GLU A 21 -15.12 20.78 3.93
C GLU A 21 -13.92 20.36 4.79
N ILE A 22 -12.72 20.28 4.19
CA ILE A 22 -11.49 19.99 4.92
C ILE A 22 -11.18 21.12 5.92
N ALA A 23 -11.29 22.38 5.49
CA ALA A 23 -11.07 23.56 6.33
C ALA A 23 -12.09 23.62 7.48
N ASP A 24 -13.38 23.43 7.16
CA ASP A 24 -14.47 23.43 8.16
C ASP A 24 -14.25 22.31 9.20
N ALA A 25 -13.89 21.11 8.78
CA ALA A 25 -13.58 19.99 9.67
C ALA A 25 -12.33 20.22 10.54
N ALA A 26 -11.35 20.96 10.00
CA ALA A 26 -10.14 21.35 10.74
C ALA A 26 -10.36 22.57 11.67
N GLY A 27 -11.52 23.21 11.64
CA GLY A 27 -11.82 24.41 12.41
C GLY A 27 -11.03 25.65 11.98
N ILE A 28 -10.64 25.73 10.69
CA ILE A 28 -9.86 26.84 10.14
C ILE A 28 -10.56 27.47 8.95
N LEU A 29 -10.16 28.70 8.58
CA LEU A 29 -10.62 29.33 7.36
C LEU A 29 -10.00 28.65 6.15
N SER A 30 -10.76 28.50 5.05
CA SER A 30 -10.25 27.94 3.79
C SER A 30 -9.02 28.69 3.27
N GLY A 31 -8.94 30.03 3.46
CA GLY A 31 -7.77 30.84 3.14
C GLY A 31 -6.50 30.38 3.87
N SER A 32 -6.62 29.98 5.13
CA SER A 32 -5.47 29.45 5.92
C SER A 32 -4.97 28.12 5.34
N LEU A 33 -5.86 27.29 4.84
CA LEU A 33 -5.49 26.02 4.20
C LEU A 33 -4.70 26.27 2.90
N TYR A 34 -5.09 27.26 2.10
CA TYR A 34 -4.40 27.65 0.87
C TYR A 34 -3.01 28.27 1.10
N HIS A 35 -2.66 28.68 2.33
CA HIS A 35 -1.28 29.05 2.67
C HIS A 35 -0.34 27.84 2.75
N HIS A 36 -0.88 26.65 2.96
CA HIS A 36 -0.09 25.40 3.08
C HIS A 36 -0.19 24.50 1.85
N PHE A 37 -1.31 24.58 1.13
CA PHE A 37 -1.61 23.70 0.00
C PHE A 37 -2.19 24.51 -1.16
N ASP A 38 -1.55 24.45 -2.31
CA ASP A 38 -1.98 25.18 -3.50
C ASP A 38 -3.33 24.68 -4.06
N SER A 39 -3.68 23.42 -3.77
CA SER A 39 -4.87 22.77 -4.32
C SER A 39 -5.26 21.52 -3.50
N LYS A 40 -6.45 20.96 -3.78
CA LYS A 40 -6.84 19.64 -3.24
C LYS A 40 -5.88 18.54 -3.69
N GLU A 41 -5.37 18.68 -4.90
CA GLU A 41 -4.40 17.74 -5.47
C GLU A 41 -3.08 17.73 -4.69
N SER A 42 -2.62 18.87 -4.16
CA SER A 42 -1.40 18.92 -3.34
C SER A 42 -1.59 18.24 -1.98
N ILE A 43 -2.79 18.33 -1.40
CA ILE A 43 -3.13 17.60 -0.17
C ILE A 43 -3.16 16.09 -0.44
N GLY A 44 -3.81 15.67 -1.53
CA GLY A 44 -3.85 14.27 -1.94
C GLY A 44 -2.46 13.71 -2.25
N ASP A 45 -1.61 14.52 -2.87
CA ASP A 45 -0.23 14.16 -3.21
C ASP A 45 0.63 13.95 -1.97
N GLU A 46 0.52 14.80 -0.96
CA GLU A 46 1.24 14.63 0.31
C GLU A 46 0.82 13.33 1.02
N ILE A 47 -0.49 13.03 1.05
CA ILE A 47 -1.00 11.80 1.65
C ILE A 47 -0.48 10.57 0.91
N LEU A 48 -0.60 10.55 -0.41
CA LEU A 48 -0.27 9.39 -1.23
C LEU A 48 1.23 9.20 -1.40
N SER A 49 2.01 10.28 -1.54
CA SER A 49 3.47 10.19 -1.63
C SER A 49 4.08 9.71 -0.31
N GLY A 50 3.61 10.20 0.84
CA GLY A 50 4.04 9.72 2.14
C GLY A 50 3.79 8.22 2.29
N PHE A 51 2.59 7.76 1.98
CA PHE A 51 2.24 6.34 2.00
C PHE A 51 3.13 5.48 1.09
N ILE A 52 3.27 5.87 -0.16
CA ILE A 52 4.07 5.12 -1.14
C ILE A 52 5.54 5.09 -0.76
N ASN A 53 6.09 6.20 -0.25
CA ASN A 53 7.48 6.26 0.19
C ASN A 53 7.73 5.28 1.35
N ASP A 54 6.82 5.20 2.32
CA ASP A 54 6.93 4.25 3.42
C ASP A 54 6.87 2.80 2.92
N VAL A 55 5.93 2.47 2.02
CA VAL A 55 5.87 1.13 1.40
C VAL A 55 7.16 0.79 0.67
N LEU A 56 7.68 1.68 -0.16
CA LEU A 56 8.92 1.43 -0.90
C LEU A 56 10.14 1.35 0.02
N ALA A 57 10.16 2.11 1.12
CA ALA A 57 11.21 2.01 2.14
C ALA A 57 11.21 0.63 2.80
N ASP A 58 10.04 0.10 3.17
CA ASP A 58 9.89 -1.25 3.71
C ASP A 58 10.45 -2.31 2.75
N TYR A 59 10.11 -2.22 1.46
CA TYR A 59 10.58 -3.15 0.43
C TYR A 59 12.11 -3.10 0.26
N ARG A 60 12.66 -1.89 0.20
CA ARG A 60 14.11 -1.70 0.08
C ARG A 60 14.86 -2.21 1.32
N ALA A 61 14.33 -1.96 2.51
CA ALA A 61 14.89 -2.45 3.76
C ALA A 61 14.89 -3.99 3.81
N ALA A 62 13.78 -4.63 3.41
CA ALA A 62 13.68 -6.08 3.37
C ALA A 62 14.68 -6.70 2.38
N VAL A 63 14.87 -6.11 1.21
CA VAL A 63 15.88 -6.57 0.24
C VAL A 63 17.30 -6.33 0.75
N ALA A 64 17.56 -5.19 1.36
CA ALA A 64 18.88 -4.81 1.89
C ALA A 64 19.30 -5.66 3.10
N SER A 65 18.37 -6.15 3.90
CA SER A 65 18.67 -7.04 5.03
C SER A 65 19.26 -8.39 4.59
N GLY A 66 19.05 -8.77 3.33
CA GLY A 66 19.54 -10.04 2.78
C GLY A 66 18.76 -11.25 3.29
N GLY A 67 19.40 -12.43 3.26
CA GLY A 67 18.78 -13.68 3.65
C GLY A 67 18.20 -14.47 2.48
N SER A 68 17.45 -15.53 2.78
CA SER A 68 16.78 -16.34 1.78
C SER A 68 15.64 -15.57 1.10
N PRO A 69 15.20 -15.99 -0.08
CA PRO A 69 14.02 -15.41 -0.72
C PRO A 69 12.77 -15.45 0.17
N ARG A 70 12.64 -16.51 0.98
CA ARG A 70 11.57 -16.66 1.97
C ARG A 70 11.63 -15.58 3.03
N ASP A 71 12.80 -15.33 3.61
CA ASP A 71 12.99 -14.32 4.68
C ASP A 71 12.65 -12.92 4.16
N VAL A 72 13.12 -12.58 2.95
CA VAL A 72 12.82 -11.29 2.32
C VAL A 72 11.32 -11.12 2.09
N LEU A 73 10.63 -12.11 1.54
CA LEU A 73 9.19 -12.04 1.31
C LEU A 73 8.39 -12.00 2.61
N GLU A 74 8.81 -12.74 3.64
CA GLU A 74 8.18 -12.67 4.97
C GLU A 74 8.31 -11.27 5.56
N GLN A 75 9.48 -10.67 5.49
CA GLN A 75 9.69 -9.31 5.98
C GLN A 75 8.86 -8.29 5.19
N ILE A 76 8.78 -8.41 3.86
CA ILE A 76 7.91 -7.56 3.03
C ILE A 76 6.45 -7.66 3.49
N VAL A 77 5.91 -8.87 3.67
CA VAL A 77 4.52 -9.05 4.09
C VAL A 77 4.26 -8.41 5.45
N ARG A 78 5.14 -8.64 6.43
CA ARG A 78 4.97 -8.11 7.79
C ARG A 78 5.06 -6.59 7.82
N SER A 79 6.12 -6.00 7.25
CA SER A 79 6.32 -4.54 7.25
C SER A 79 5.23 -3.83 6.45
N THR A 80 4.91 -4.32 5.25
CA THR A 80 3.83 -3.74 4.43
C THR A 80 2.48 -3.80 5.15
N SER A 81 2.15 -4.92 5.80
CA SER A 81 0.90 -5.02 6.58
C SER A 81 0.80 -3.97 7.69
N GLN A 82 1.92 -3.66 8.35
CA GLN A 82 1.99 -2.58 9.36
C GLN A 82 1.83 -1.21 8.72
N THR A 83 2.52 -0.97 7.61
CA THR A 83 2.42 0.31 6.87
C THR A 83 1.01 0.54 6.33
N LEU A 84 0.35 -0.47 5.76
CA LEU A 84 -1.06 -0.38 5.35
C LEU A 84 -1.99 -0.06 6.53
N ALA A 85 -1.70 -0.60 7.71
CA ALA A 85 -2.48 -0.31 8.92
C ALA A 85 -2.32 1.14 9.40
N ARG A 86 -1.13 1.74 9.24
CA ARG A 86 -0.87 3.15 9.57
C ARG A 86 -1.49 4.12 8.56
N HIS A 87 -1.50 3.75 7.29
CA HIS A 87 -1.93 4.62 6.18
C HIS A 87 -3.31 4.24 5.60
N ARG A 88 -4.24 3.82 6.46
CA ARG A 88 -5.60 3.41 6.03
C ARG A 88 -6.30 4.41 5.11
N PRO A 89 -6.27 5.74 5.38
CA PRO A 89 -6.89 6.71 4.51
C PRO A 89 -6.28 6.72 3.10
N ALA A 90 -4.95 6.70 2.98
CA ALA A 90 -4.26 6.64 1.70
C ALA A 90 -4.61 5.38 0.90
N LEU A 91 -4.66 4.23 1.59
CA LEU A 91 -5.06 2.96 0.99
C LEU A 91 -6.50 3.04 0.45
N ALA A 92 -7.45 3.55 1.24
CA ALA A 92 -8.84 3.72 0.81
C ALA A 92 -8.96 4.67 -0.39
N MET A 93 -8.21 5.79 -0.40
CA MET A 93 -8.15 6.69 -1.55
C MET A 93 -7.70 5.97 -2.82
N LEU A 94 -6.63 5.17 -2.75
CA LEU A 94 -6.14 4.42 -3.92
C LEU A 94 -7.11 3.33 -4.37
N GLN A 95 -7.78 2.66 -3.45
CA GLN A 95 -8.77 1.63 -3.79
C GLN A 95 -10.00 2.23 -4.48
N ASN A 96 -10.48 3.35 -3.99
CA ASN A 96 -11.71 3.98 -4.51
C ASN A 96 -11.47 4.79 -5.81
N ASP A 97 -10.32 5.46 -5.93
CA ASP A 97 -10.08 6.45 -6.98
C ASP A 97 -8.80 6.17 -7.79
N TRP A 98 -8.36 4.90 -7.89
CA TRP A 98 -7.13 4.52 -8.63
C TRP A 98 -7.11 5.04 -10.06
N SER A 99 -8.20 4.90 -10.79
CA SER A 99 -8.31 5.36 -12.19
C SER A 99 -8.10 6.87 -12.33
N TYR A 100 -8.60 7.64 -11.36
CA TYR A 100 -8.38 9.07 -11.31
C TYR A 100 -6.90 9.40 -11.06
N PHE A 101 -6.33 8.90 -9.96
CA PHE A 101 -4.95 9.22 -9.58
C PHE A 101 -3.94 8.75 -10.62
N SER A 102 -4.08 7.51 -11.10
CA SER A 102 -3.15 6.95 -12.09
C SER A 102 -3.21 7.64 -13.46
N GLY A 103 -4.27 8.37 -13.75
CA GLY A 103 -4.44 9.15 -14.98
C GLY A 103 -3.83 10.56 -14.93
N GLN A 104 -3.49 11.07 -13.75
CA GLN A 104 -2.98 12.43 -13.57
C GLN A 104 -1.45 12.48 -13.57
N PRO A 105 -0.82 13.45 -14.29
CA PRO A 105 0.64 13.58 -14.32
C PRO A 105 1.29 13.73 -12.93
N ARG A 106 0.65 14.49 -12.02
CA ARG A 106 1.11 14.71 -10.64
C ARG A 106 1.34 13.40 -9.90
N PHE A 107 0.50 12.41 -10.09
CA PHE A 107 0.55 11.11 -9.42
C PHE A 107 1.27 10.02 -10.24
N GLY A 108 2.05 10.40 -11.25
CA GLY A 108 2.76 9.46 -12.12
C GLY A 108 3.72 8.51 -11.38
N TYR A 109 4.18 8.89 -10.19
CA TYR A 109 5.00 8.06 -9.31
C TYR A 109 4.26 6.79 -8.81
N LEU A 110 2.93 6.82 -8.72
CA LEU A 110 2.14 5.66 -8.30
C LEU A 110 2.34 4.46 -9.22
N ARG A 111 2.32 4.68 -10.55
CA ARG A 111 2.58 3.60 -11.51
C ARG A 111 4.02 3.09 -11.44
N LYS A 112 4.99 3.98 -11.20
CA LYS A 112 6.39 3.62 -11.03
C LYS A 112 6.57 2.76 -9.78
N ALA A 113 5.93 3.14 -8.67
CA ALA A 113 5.95 2.40 -7.41
C ALA A 113 5.34 0.99 -7.58
N VAL A 114 4.17 0.88 -8.22
CA VAL A 114 3.56 -0.43 -8.51
C VAL A 114 4.51 -1.32 -9.30
N GLY A 115 5.20 -0.77 -10.30
CA GLY A 115 6.19 -1.51 -11.08
C GLY A 115 7.45 -1.91 -10.27
N GLU A 116 7.90 -1.09 -9.32
CA GLU A 116 9.02 -1.42 -8.41
C GLU A 116 8.61 -2.54 -7.45
N ILE A 117 7.43 -2.46 -6.87
CA ILE A 117 6.85 -3.48 -6.00
C ILE A 117 6.74 -4.82 -6.73
N GLU A 118 6.15 -4.84 -7.94
CA GLU A 118 6.03 -6.05 -8.75
C GLU A 118 7.41 -6.66 -9.05
N ARG A 119 8.37 -5.86 -9.48
CA ARG A 119 9.72 -6.35 -9.77
C ARG A 119 10.38 -6.99 -8.55
N THR A 120 10.23 -6.40 -7.37
CA THR A 120 10.80 -6.95 -6.13
C THR A 120 10.22 -8.33 -5.83
N TRP A 121 8.89 -8.47 -5.87
CA TRP A 121 8.23 -9.76 -5.65
C TRP A 121 8.66 -10.82 -6.65
N VAL A 122 8.57 -10.50 -7.94
CA VAL A 122 8.91 -11.43 -9.01
C VAL A 122 10.38 -11.84 -8.91
N THR A 123 11.29 -10.92 -8.60
CA THR A 123 12.71 -11.22 -8.43
C THR A 123 12.95 -12.21 -7.29
N GLN A 124 12.29 -12.03 -6.14
CA GLN A 124 12.46 -12.96 -5.00
C GLN A 124 11.81 -14.32 -5.26
N LEU A 125 10.64 -14.35 -5.89
CA LEU A 125 9.99 -15.61 -6.27
C LEU A 125 10.84 -16.40 -7.28
N GLU A 126 11.38 -15.77 -8.32
CA GLU A 126 12.26 -16.41 -9.29
C GLU A 126 13.61 -16.82 -8.67
N ARG A 127 14.13 -16.04 -7.73
CA ARG A 127 15.31 -16.42 -6.95
C ARG A 127 15.05 -17.69 -6.15
N GLY A 128 13.91 -17.77 -5.45
CA GLY A 128 13.54 -18.94 -4.65
C GLY A 128 13.33 -20.20 -5.49
N LYS A 129 12.81 -20.07 -6.72
CA LYS A 129 12.73 -21.18 -7.68
C LYS A 129 14.11 -21.70 -8.05
N ARG A 130 15.05 -20.81 -8.38
CA ARG A 130 16.43 -21.19 -8.76
C ARG A 130 17.19 -21.85 -7.61
N GLU A 131 16.93 -21.40 -6.37
CA GLU A 131 17.58 -21.93 -5.16
C GLU A 131 16.88 -23.20 -4.61
N GLY A 132 15.77 -23.64 -5.22
CA GLY A 132 14.99 -24.80 -4.78
C GLY A 132 14.16 -24.56 -3.51
N THR A 133 14.05 -23.31 -3.04
CA THR A 133 13.21 -22.94 -1.90
C THR A 133 11.73 -22.98 -2.26
N PHE A 134 11.41 -22.62 -3.49
CA PHE A 134 10.04 -22.61 -4.03
C PHE A 134 9.91 -23.58 -5.20
N ARG A 135 8.69 -24.07 -5.38
CA ARG A 135 8.33 -25.00 -6.48
C ARG A 135 8.79 -24.46 -7.83
N ALA A 136 9.36 -25.33 -8.65
CA ALA A 136 9.85 -24.98 -9.98
C ALA A 136 8.74 -24.59 -10.96
N ASP A 137 7.51 -25.14 -10.78
CA ASP A 137 6.34 -24.88 -11.62
C ASP A 137 5.59 -23.59 -11.25
N LEU A 138 6.07 -22.85 -10.23
CA LEU A 138 5.46 -21.59 -9.80
C LEU A 138 5.53 -20.52 -10.91
N ASP A 139 4.40 -19.92 -11.27
CA ASP A 139 4.36 -18.69 -12.04
C ASP A 139 4.51 -17.47 -11.11
N ALA A 140 5.71 -16.89 -11.11
CA ALA A 140 6.05 -15.80 -10.19
C ALA A 140 5.18 -14.54 -10.39
N ARG A 141 4.80 -14.22 -11.64
CA ARG A 141 3.96 -13.05 -11.93
C ARG A 141 2.51 -13.27 -11.50
N LEU A 142 1.96 -14.44 -11.82
CA LEU A 142 0.61 -14.79 -11.41
C LEU A 142 0.52 -14.86 -9.88
N THR A 143 1.48 -15.49 -9.23
CA THR A 143 1.57 -15.56 -7.77
C THR A 143 1.62 -14.16 -7.15
N TYR A 144 2.47 -13.27 -7.65
CA TYR A 144 2.49 -11.87 -7.18
C TYR A 144 1.14 -11.19 -7.32
N ARG A 145 0.46 -11.33 -8.46
CA ARG A 145 -0.85 -10.68 -8.67
C ARG A 145 -1.89 -11.14 -7.66
N LEU A 146 -1.98 -12.43 -7.42
CA LEU A 146 -2.90 -13.00 -6.43
C LEU A 146 -2.58 -12.49 -5.01
N LEU A 147 -1.29 -12.51 -4.63
CA LEU A 147 -0.86 -12.05 -3.32
C LEU A 147 -1.07 -10.54 -3.12
N ARG A 148 -0.77 -9.75 -4.14
CA ARG A 148 -1.02 -8.31 -4.11
C ARG A 148 -2.48 -8.02 -3.79
N ASP A 149 -3.40 -8.67 -4.48
CA ASP A 149 -4.83 -8.41 -4.30
C ASP A 149 -5.29 -8.82 -2.90
N VAL A 150 -4.74 -9.90 -2.34
CA VAL A 150 -5.01 -10.30 -0.94
C VAL A 150 -4.39 -9.33 0.07
N LEU A 151 -3.15 -8.87 -0.15
CA LEU A 151 -2.48 -7.91 0.73
C LEU A 151 -3.21 -6.56 0.79
N TRP A 152 -3.77 -6.14 -0.35
CA TRP A 152 -4.47 -4.87 -0.50
C TRP A 152 -5.98 -4.94 -0.21
N ILE A 153 -6.49 -6.08 0.27
CA ILE A 153 -7.89 -6.19 0.69
C ILE A 153 -8.22 -5.09 1.71
N PRO A 154 -9.37 -4.42 1.56
CA PRO A 154 -9.79 -3.34 2.43
C PRO A 154 -9.68 -3.72 3.91
N SER A 155 -9.06 -2.85 4.71
CA SER A 155 -8.93 -3.04 6.16
C SER A 155 -10.28 -3.12 6.89
N GLN A 156 -11.37 -2.75 6.23
CA GLN A 156 -12.71 -2.70 6.80
C GLN A 156 -13.20 -4.06 7.32
N TRP A 157 -13.02 -5.16 6.57
CA TRP A 157 -13.46 -6.47 7.04
C TRP A 157 -12.61 -6.99 8.22
N ARG A 158 -11.31 -6.67 8.23
CA ARG A 158 -10.41 -7.04 9.33
C ARG A 158 -10.82 -6.41 10.66
N LEU A 159 -11.27 -5.15 10.59
CA LEU A 159 -11.75 -4.40 11.77
C LEU A 159 -13.12 -4.91 12.25
N ALA A 160 -14.00 -5.25 11.32
CA ALA A 160 -15.33 -5.77 11.65
C ALA A 160 -15.25 -7.14 12.36
N GLU A 161 -14.24 -7.96 12.02
CA GLU A 161 -14.04 -9.30 12.59
C GLU A 161 -13.00 -9.37 13.73
N GLY A 162 -12.38 -8.25 14.09
CA GLY A 162 -11.47 -8.14 15.23
C GLY A 162 -10.06 -8.75 15.03
N TYR A 163 -9.66 -9.09 13.80
CA TYR A 163 -8.32 -9.60 13.53
C TYR A 163 -7.24 -8.52 13.63
N SER A 164 -6.15 -8.83 14.31
CA SER A 164 -4.96 -7.97 14.33
C SER A 164 -4.21 -8.03 12.99
N THR A 165 -3.43 -6.98 12.70
CA THR A 165 -2.56 -6.92 11.52
C THR A 165 -1.59 -8.11 11.49
N GLU A 166 -1.04 -8.50 12.64
CA GLU A 166 -0.12 -9.63 12.74
C GLU A 166 -0.81 -10.98 12.46
N GLN A 167 -2.03 -11.17 12.93
CA GLN A 167 -2.81 -12.37 12.64
C GLN A 167 -3.07 -12.52 11.14
N VAL A 168 -3.40 -11.43 10.47
CA VAL A 168 -3.64 -11.44 9.01
C VAL A 168 -2.34 -11.69 8.24
N ALA A 169 -1.25 -11.01 8.60
CA ALA A 169 0.06 -11.22 7.99
C ALA A 169 0.52 -12.68 8.18
N GLY A 170 0.38 -13.23 9.40
CA GLY A 170 0.74 -14.62 9.69
C GLY A 170 -0.11 -15.64 8.93
N ALA A 171 -1.41 -15.40 8.77
CA ALA A 171 -2.29 -16.26 7.97
C ALA A 171 -1.90 -16.23 6.49
N LEU A 172 -1.63 -15.05 5.95
CA LEU A 172 -1.18 -14.89 4.56
C LEU A 172 0.16 -15.59 4.31
N LEU A 173 1.12 -15.46 5.23
CA LEU A 173 2.42 -16.12 5.12
C LEU A 173 2.30 -17.65 5.13
N ARG A 174 1.43 -18.21 5.97
CA ARG A 174 1.13 -19.64 5.94
C ARG A 174 0.54 -20.06 4.61
N LEU A 175 -0.50 -19.37 4.13
CA LEU A 175 -1.11 -19.67 2.82
C LEU A 175 -0.10 -19.58 1.69
N LEU A 176 0.77 -18.56 1.71
CA LEU A 176 1.80 -18.39 0.70
C LEU A 176 2.81 -19.53 0.76
N PHE A 177 3.45 -19.73 1.90
CA PHE A 177 4.58 -20.63 1.97
C PHE A 177 4.18 -22.11 1.96
N ASP A 178 3.08 -22.49 2.61
CA ASP A 178 2.57 -23.86 2.53
C ASP A 178 2.10 -24.24 1.12
N GLY A 179 1.73 -23.24 0.30
CA GLY A 179 1.32 -23.45 -1.09
C GLY A 179 2.45 -23.40 -2.12
N ILE A 180 3.62 -22.80 -1.80
CA ILE A 180 4.72 -22.59 -2.75
C ILE A 180 6.04 -23.24 -2.37
N THR A 181 6.15 -23.83 -1.19
CA THR A 181 7.35 -24.57 -0.75
C THR A 181 7.52 -25.84 -1.60
N ALA A 182 8.77 -26.21 -1.88
CA ALA A 182 9.13 -27.43 -2.61
C ALA A 182 9.05 -28.66 -1.69
#